data_b308bb1cb19dfee14c5a62f85218cc25
#
_entry.id   b308bb1cb19dfee14c5a62f85218cc25
#
_cell.length_a   1.000
_cell.length_b   1.000
_cell.length_c   1.000
_cell.angle_alpha   90.00
_cell.angle_beta   90.00
_cell.angle_gamma   90.00
#
_symmetry.space_group_name_H-M   'P 1'
#
loop_
_entity.id
_entity.type
_entity.pdbx_description
1 polymer ?
#
loop_
_entity_poly.entity_id
_entity_poly.type
_entity_poly.pdbx_seq_one_letter_code
_entity_poly.pdbx_strand_id
1 'polypeptide(L)'
;MSEPPHPQADLDRALHAAQARLTGGLSLAALALAWADWALHLADQPGRQLQLARQAANDAQALTHQALGLSYEPVTPEPQDHRFRDPSWAQGPAAFAVQAFLRGERFWQAATTDIDGVSHENERIVNFAARQVLDVLAPSNFPLTNPEVLKRAQESQGESLRQGAKNLIEDLRAAGTSKTQPLPMRPGHDVALTPGRVVLRNELLELIQYAPETQTVRPEPILIVPAWIMKYYILDLSPQNSMVKYLLSQGFTVFCISWRNPDASMRDVSLDDYRRLGTMAAIDAVSAICNGEKIHAAGYCLGGTLLSITAAAMARDGDERLASLTLLAAQTDFTEAGELQLFINESQLHFLDDVMWAQGYLDAPQMAGAFQMLRANDLVWSQMIRRYYLGEQDHPNDLMSWNMDATRMPYRMHSEYLRKLFLNNDLAEGRFEAGGRKISLADIKAPFFVIGTETDHIAPWRSVYKLQQLNPNDFTFVLTSGGHNAGVVSEPGHPHRHFCKLERKPGDLYVPPDEWQSHAYCQEGSWWPDWAGWLAARSGAPTNPPQLGNAGYPAKESAPGTYIFQR
;
A
#
# COMPACT_ATOMS: atom_id res chain seq x y z
N MET A 1 -32.75 1.83 13.72
CA MET A 1 -33.53 3.06 13.48
C MET A 1 -32.54 4.19 13.49
N SER A 2 -32.19 4.73 12.31
CA SER A 2 -31.34 5.91 12.21
C SER A 2 -32.10 7.13 12.73
N GLU A 3 -31.52 7.86 13.67
CA GLU A 3 -32.06 9.17 14.08
C GLU A 3 -32.27 10.07 12.85
N PRO A 4 -33.34 10.87 12.82
CA PRO A 4 -33.57 11.81 11.73
C PRO A 4 -32.41 12.81 11.68
N PRO A 5 -31.93 13.17 10.47
CA PRO A 5 -30.82 14.09 10.33
C PRO A 5 -31.13 15.44 10.98
N HIS A 6 -30.30 15.87 11.93
CA HIS A 6 -30.38 17.23 12.48
C HIS A 6 -29.81 18.20 11.44
N PRO A 7 -30.55 19.26 11.02
CA PRO A 7 -30.08 20.23 10.02
C PRO A 7 -28.75 20.91 10.37
N GLN A 8 -28.41 20.96 11.65
CA GLN A 8 -27.14 21.51 12.15
C GLN A 8 -25.96 20.60 11.83
N ALA A 9 -26.12 19.28 11.93
CA ALA A 9 -25.08 18.31 11.57
C ALA A 9 -24.74 18.35 10.06
N ASP A 10 -25.71 18.68 9.21
CA ASP A 10 -25.46 18.82 7.76
C ASP A 10 -24.63 20.06 7.43
N LEU A 11 -24.75 21.14 8.23
CA LEU A 11 -23.91 22.34 8.07
C LEU A 11 -22.46 22.06 8.46
N ASP A 12 -22.23 21.34 9.56
CA ASP A 12 -20.90 20.97 10.03
C ASP A 12 -20.22 20.05 9.01
N ARG A 13 -20.93 19.05 8.48
CA ARG A 13 -20.45 18.15 7.42
C ARG A 13 -20.10 18.91 6.12
N ALA A 14 -20.94 19.85 5.72
CA ALA A 14 -20.67 20.67 4.54
C ALA A 14 -19.42 21.55 4.72
N LEU A 15 -19.21 22.10 5.92
CA LEU A 15 -18.02 22.86 6.27
C LEU A 15 -16.77 21.98 6.23
N HIS A 16 -16.81 20.80 6.86
CA HIS A 16 -15.70 19.84 6.85
C HIS A 16 -15.37 19.36 5.44
N ALA A 17 -16.38 19.08 4.60
CA ALA A 17 -16.17 18.73 3.20
C ALA A 17 -15.53 19.88 2.39
N ALA A 18 -15.86 21.15 2.69
CA ALA A 18 -15.21 22.29 2.07
C ALA A 18 -13.76 22.47 2.54
N GLN A 19 -13.51 22.31 3.84
CA GLN A 19 -12.16 22.35 4.42
C GLN A 19 -11.26 21.24 3.84
N ALA A 20 -11.78 20.03 3.68
CA ALA A 20 -11.03 18.90 3.14
C ALA A 20 -10.46 19.16 1.74
N ARG A 21 -11.18 19.92 0.91
CA ARG A 21 -10.69 20.34 -0.42
C ARG A 21 -9.47 21.25 -0.34
N LEU A 22 -9.34 22.03 0.74
CA LEU A 22 -8.21 22.94 0.96
C LEU A 22 -7.04 22.27 1.68
N THR A 23 -7.32 21.29 2.56
CA THR A 23 -6.33 20.63 3.41
C THR A 23 -5.84 19.28 2.87
N GLY A 24 -6.33 18.88 1.68
CA GLY A 24 -6.04 17.55 1.15
C GLY A 24 -6.61 16.40 1.99
N GLY A 25 -7.69 16.66 2.76
CA GLY A 25 -8.32 15.66 3.62
C GLY A 25 -7.77 15.59 5.05
N LEU A 26 -6.85 16.50 5.44
CA LEU A 26 -6.31 16.54 6.80
C LEU A 26 -7.19 17.34 7.75
N SER A 27 -7.42 16.82 8.94
CA SER A 27 -8.07 17.51 10.05
C SER A 27 -7.12 18.54 10.66
N LEU A 28 -7.47 19.83 10.52
CA LEU A 28 -6.71 20.92 11.14
C LEU A 28 -6.75 20.82 12.68
N ALA A 29 -7.83 20.27 13.24
CA ALA A 29 -7.95 20.07 14.68
C ALA A 29 -6.95 19.02 15.18
N ALA A 30 -6.82 17.87 14.48
CA ALA A 30 -5.84 16.84 14.83
C ALA A 30 -4.40 17.41 14.79
N LEU A 31 -4.07 18.16 13.74
CA LEU A 31 -2.76 18.78 13.60
C LEU A 31 -2.48 19.81 14.71
N ALA A 32 -3.45 20.68 15.00
CA ALA A 32 -3.31 21.70 16.06
C ALA A 32 -3.13 21.06 17.46
N LEU A 33 -3.87 20.00 17.76
CA LEU A 33 -3.74 19.25 19.03
C LEU A 33 -2.37 18.60 19.16
N ALA A 34 -1.85 17.98 18.10
CA ALA A 34 -0.53 17.36 18.11
C ALA A 34 0.58 18.41 18.35
N TRP A 35 0.51 19.55 17.66
CA TRP A 35 1.47 20.64 17.88
C TRP A 35 1.37 21.28 19.28
N ALA A 36 0.17 21.40 19.83
CA ALA A 36 -0.03 21.92 21.19
C ALA A 36 0.54 20.95 22.24
N ASP A 37 0.28 19.66 22.10
CA ASP A 37 0.82 18.62 22.98
C ASP A 37 2.35 18.65 22.99
N TRP A 38 2.97 18.61 21.82
CA TRP A 38 4.41 18.71 21.65
C TRP A 38 5.00 19.99 22.26
N ALA A 39 4.40 21.16 21.93
CA ALA A 39 4.95 22.45 22.35
C ALA A 39 4.90 22.64 23.87
N LEU A 40 3.80 22.21 24.52
CA LEU A 40 3.63 22.32 25.96
C LEU A 40 4.63 21.42 26.70
N HIS A 41 4.80 20.16 26.27
CA HIS A 41 5.74 19.25 26.90
C HIS A 41 7.20 19.67 26.67
N LEU A 42 7.55 20.09 25.45
CA LEU A 42 8.90 20.60 25.20
C LEU A 42 9.19 21.88 26.01
N ALA A 43 8.21 22.76 26.19
CA ALA A 43 8.37 23.98 27.00
C ALA A 43 8.64 23.70 28.48
N ASP A 44 8.12 22.58 28.99
CA ASP A 44 8.35 22.14 30.40
C ASP A 44 9.59 21.26 30.58
N GLN A 45 10.43 21.12 29.54
CA GLN A 45 11.65 20.30 29.56
C GLN A 45 12.92 21.14 29.34
N PRO A 46 13.39 21.92 30.31
CA PRO A 46 14.58 22.79 30.15
C PRO A 46 15.85 21.99 29.83
N GLY A 47 15.96 20.75 30.29
CA GLY A 47 17.08 19.85 29.96
C GLY A 47 17.12 19.52 28.45
N ARG A 48 15.98 19.18 27.87
CA ARG A 48 15.85 18.91 26.43
C ARG A 48 16.10 20.16 25.61
N GLN A 49 15.56 21.30 26.02
CA GLN A 49 15.82 22.59 25.36
C GLN A 49 17.32 22.93 25.35
N LEU A 50 18.03 22.74 26.47
CA LEU A 50 19.48 22.95 26.54
C LEU A 50 20.25 22.00 25.63
N GLN A 51 19.84 20.74 25.55
CA GLN A 51 20.44 19.76 24.63
C GLN A 51 20.26 20.20 23.15
N LEU A 52 19.05 20.61 22.74
CA LEU A 52 18.77 21.12 21.41
C LEU A 52 19.55 22.42 21.10
N ALA A 53 19.65 23.33 22.08
CA ALA A 53 20.45 24.55 21.95
C ALA A 53 21.96 24.25 21.74
N ARG A 54 22.49 23.27 22.45
CA ARG A 54 23.88 22.79 22.27
C ARG A 54 24.09 22.16 20.91
N GLN A 55 23.12 21.35 20.44
CA GLN A 55 23.18 20.77 19.11
C GLN A 55 23.18 21.87 18.03
N ALA A 56 22.28 22.84 18.13
CA ALA A 56 22.22 23.96 17.19
C ALA A 56 23.52 24.78 17.17
N ALA A 57 24.15 25.02 18.37
CA ALA A 57 25.43 25.70 18.44
C ALA A 57 26.56 24.91 17.77
N ASN A 58 26.63 23.61 18.00
CA ASN A 58 27.61 22.72 17.36
C ASN A 58 27.42 22.67 15.83
N ASP A 59 26.18 22.63 15.38
CA ASP A 59 25.85 22.63 13.96
C ASP A 59 26.23 23.96 13.29
N ALA A 60 25.96 25.08 13.95
CA ALA A 60 26.39 26.41 13.49
C ALA A 60 27.92 26.53 13.42
N GLN A 61 28.64 26.02 14.43
CA GLN A 61 30.10 25.96 14.40
C GLN A 61 30.63 25.12 13.26
N ALA A 62 30.06 23.93 13.02
CA ALA A 62 30.48 23.06 11.92
C ALA A 62 30.26 23.71 10.55
N LEU A 63 29.13 24.40 10.35
CA LEU A 63 28.88 25.18 9.13
C LEU A 63 29.86 26.34 8.96
N THR A 64 30.20 27.01 10.06
CA THR A 64 31.23 28.07 10.03
C THR A 64 32.61 27.53 9.66
N HIS A 65 32.99 26.39 10.21
CA HIS A 65 34.26 25.71 9.86
C HIS A 65 34.26 25.32 8.39
N GLN A 66 33.16 24.78 7.87
CA GLN A 66 33.03 24.45 6.45
C GLN A 66 33.20 25.70 5.56
N ALA A 67 32.51 26.78 5.90
CA ALA A 67 32.59 28.05 5.14
C ALA A 67 34.00 28.64 5.10
N LEU A 68 34.80 28.44 6.18
CA LEU A 68 36.19 28.90 6.30
C LEU A 68 37.20 27.87 5.76
N GLY A 69 36.78 26.74 5.22
CA GLY A 69 37.65 25.66 4.73
C GLY A 69 38.40 24.92 5.85
N LEU A 70 37.93 25.01 7.10
CA LEU A 70 38.46 24.29 8.23
C LEU A 70 37.87 22.88 8.34
N SER A 71 38.51 22.01 9.10
CA SER A 71 38.02 20.66 9.35
C SER A 71 36.69 20.68 10.12
N TYR A 72 35.72 19.87 9.66
CA TYR A 72 34.43 19.66 10.29
C TYR A 72 33.96 18.21 10.06
N GLU A 73 33.05 17.72 10.88
CA GLU A 73 32.42 16.42 10.71
C GLU A 73 31.18 16.57 9.80
N PRO A 74 31.16 15.94 8.60
CA PRO A 74 30.02 16.03 7.73
C PRO A 74 28.86 15.15 8.21
N VAL A 75 27.64 15.62 8.01
CA VAL A 75 26.42 14.80 8.12
C VAL A 75 26.21 14.10 6.80
N THR A 76 26.05 12.77 6.84
CA THR A 76 25.74 11.96 5.67
C THR A 76 24.23 11.78 5.52
N PRO A 77 23.68 11.87 4.30
CA PRO A 77 22.28 11.53 4.04
C PRO A 77 22.01 10.07 4.43
N GLU A 78 20.77 9.75 4.77
CA GLU A 78 20.35 8.37 4.97
C GLU A 78 20.49 7.57 3.67
N PRO A 79 20.75 6.24 3.72
CA PRO A 79 21.00 5.41 2.53
C PRO A 79 19.86 5.46 1.49
N GLN A 80 18.63 5.67 1.93
CA GLN A 80 17.43 5.80 1.10
C GLN A 80 17.22 7.22 0.55
N ASP A 81 17.92 8.23 1.07
CA ASP A 81 17.84 9.60 0.56
C ASP A 81 18.67 9.74 -0.73
N HIS A 82 17.97 9.96 -1.82
CA HIS A 82 18.58 10.04 -3.16
C HIS A 82 18.76 11.46 -3.66
N ARG A 83 18.34 12.48 -2.88
CA ARG A 83 18.32 13.89 -3.30
C ARG A 83 19.70 14.46 -3.66
N PHE A 84 20.74 13.96 -3.02
CA PHE A 84 22.12 14.50 -3.11
C PHE A 84 23.12 13.49 -3.66
N ARG A 85 22.68 12.51 -4.47
CA ARG A 85 23.57 11.45 -5.02
C ARG A 85 24.49 11.92 -6.13
N ASP A 86 24.10 12.93 -6.91
CA ASP A 86 24.97 13.44 -7.96
C ASP A 86 26.25 14.04 -7.35
N PRO A 87 27.46 13.72 -7.89
CA PRO A 87 28.73 14.21 -7.36
C PRO A 87 28.86 15.74 -7.32
N SER A 88 28.08 16.47 -8.10
CA SER A 88 28.06 17.94 -8.10
C SER A 88 27.59 18.53 -6.76
N TRP A 89 26.81 17.80 -5.97
CA TRP A 89 26.40 18.19 -4.63
C TRP A 89 27.56 18.22 -3.61
N ALA A 90 28.66 17.55 -3.88
CA ALA A 90 29.83 17.50 -3.00
C ALA A 90 30.76 18.73 -3.13
N GLN A 91 30.44 19.72 -3.96
CA GLN A 91 31.34 20.81 -4.30
C GLN A 91 30.76 22.20 -4.05
N GLY A 92 31.63 23.14 -3.70
CA GLY A 92 31.32 24.56 -3.60
C GLY A 92 30.11 24.93 -2.71
N PRO A 93 29.29 25.90 -3.15
CA PRO A 93 28.12 26.32 -2.40
C PRO A 93 27.05 25.23 -2.21
N ALA A 94 26.98 24.27 -3.16
CA ALA A 94 26.04 23.16 -3.07
C ALA A 94 26.37 22.24 -1.88
N ALA A 95 27.64 21.94 -1.63
CA ALA A 95 28.06 21.16 -0.47
C ALA A 95 27.69 21.85 0.86
N PHE A 96 27.80 23.18 0.91
CA PHE A 96 27.37 23.94 2.07
C PHE A 96 25.85 23.86 2.27
N ALA A 97 25.06 24.03 1.19
CA ALA A 97 23.59 23.95 1.25
C ALA A 97 23.13 22.56 1.71
N VAL A 98 23.75 21.48 1.23
CA VAL A 98 23.47 20.11 1.69
C VAL A 98 23.75 19.95 3.19
N GLN A 99 24.90 20.42 3.67
CA GLN A 99 25.25 20.29 5.08
C GLN A 99 24.32 21.12 5.99
N ALA A 100 23.95 22.32 5.56
CA ALA A 100 22.98 23.14 6.29
C ALA A 100 21.60 22.46 6.37
N PHE A 101 21.17 21.88 5.27
CA PHE A 101 19.89 21.17 5.19
C PHE A 101 19.87 19.89 6.04
N LEU A 102 20.86 19.01 5.91
CA LEU A 102 20.93 17.76 6.68
C LEU A 102 21.05 18.01 8.18
N ARG A 103 21.76 19.07 8.61
CA ARG A 103 21.82 19.48 10.01
C ARG A 103 20.47 19.99 10.49
N GLY A 104 19.75 20.74 9.65
CA GLY A 104 18.37 21.15 9.91
C GLY A 104 17.42 19.96 10.08
N GLU A 105 17.49 18.96 9.20
CA GLU A 105 16.72 17.71 9.34
C GLU A 105 17.03 17.00 10.66
N ARG A 106 18.31 16.81 10.98
CA ARG A 106 18.75 16.19 12.23
C ARG A 106 18.27 16.95 13.46
N PHE A 107 18.31 18.30 13.41
CA PHE A 107 17.82 19.14 14.50
C PHE A 107 16.31 18.97 14.69
N TRP A 108 15.52 19.04 13.63
CA TRP A 108 14.07 18.88 13.73
C TRP A 108 13.68 17.46 14.12
N GLN A 109 14.39 16.44 13.63
CA GLN A 109 14.20 15.06 14.09
C GLN A 109 14.39 15.00 15.62
N ALA A 110 15.49 15.52 16.14
CA ALA A 110 15.75 15.54 17.58
C ALA A 110 14.74 16.40 18.35
N ALA A 111 14.25 17.50 17.78
CA ALA A 111 13.28 18.38 18.44
C ALA A 111 11.86 17.80 18.49
N THR A 112 11.54 16.84 17.63
CA THR A 112 10.19 16.28 17.50
C THR A 112 10.08 14.80 17.87
N THR A 113 11.14 14.18 18.37
CA THR A 113 11.15 12.79 18.85
C THR A 113 11.67 12.69 20.28
N ASP A 114 11.20 11.67 20.99
CA ASP A 114 11.64 11.38 22.37
C ASP A 114 11.41 12.55 23.34
N ILE A 115 10.27 13.23 23.21
CA ILE A 115 9.85 14.27 24.14
C ILE A 115 8.96 13.63 25.21
N ASP A 116 9.43 13.59 26.45
CA ASP A 116 8.72 12.96 27.56
C ASP A 116 7.31 13.55 27.75
N GLY A 117 6.31 12.68 27.84
CA GLY A 117 4.91 13.05 28.07
C GLY A 117 4.10 13.30 26.79
N VAL A 118 4.73 13.53 25.65
CA VAL A 118 4.03 13.60 24.35
C VAL A 118 3.53 12.21 23.99
N SER A 119 2.27 12.12 23.54
CA SER A 119 1.75 10.85 23.04
C SER A 119 2.49 10.41 21.77
N HIS A 120 2.76 9.11 21.63
CA HIS A 120 3.44 8.57 20.42
C HIS A 120 2.74 8.94 19.12
N GLU A 121 1.43 9.08 19.14
CA GLU A 121 0.63 9.51 18.00
C GLU A 121 0.95 10.94 17.63
N ASN A 122 0.88 11.87 18.60
CA ASN A 122 1.16 13.29 18.39
C ASN A 122 2.62 13.52 18.00
N GLU A 123 3.54 12.79 18.60
CA GLU A 123 4.97 12.84 18.25
C GLU A 123 5.18 12.50 16.77
N ARG A 124 4.58 11.42 16.29
CA ARG A 124 4.68 11.03 14.87
C ARG A 124 4.06 12.06 13.94
N ILE A 125 2.90 12.63 14.30
CA ILE A 125 2.23 13.68 13.50
C ILE A 125 3.12 14.93 13.39
N VAL A 126 3.68 15.40 14.51
CA VAL A 126 4.54 16.59 14.53
C VAL A 126 5.84 16.35 13.77
N ASN A 127 6.49 15.19 13.97
CA ASN A 127 7.70 14.81 13.24
C ASN A 127 7.43 14.76 11.73
N PHE A 128 6.36 14.10 11.33
CA PHE A 128 5.94 14.04 9.93
C PHE A 128 5.68 15.43 9.34
N ALA A 129 4.93 16.29 10.04
CA ALA A 129 4.64 17.65 9.59
C ALA A 129 5.92 18.49 9.44
N ALA A 130 6.83 18.41 10.41
CA ALA A 130 8.14 19.06 10.34
C ALA A 130 8.95 18.58 9.12
N ARG A 131 8.97 17.26 8.87
CA ARG A 131 9.63 16.66 7.72
C ARG A 131 9.04 17.15 6.40
N GLN A 132 7.69 17.24 6.27
CA GLN A 132 7.06 17.79 5.08
C GLN A 132 7.49 19.23 4.79
N VAL A 133 7.61 20.07 5.82
CA VAL A 133 8.10 21.46 5.67
C VAL A 133 9.56 21.47 5.20
N LEU A 134 10.41 20.61 5.75
CA LEU A 134 11.80 20.49 5.35
C LEU A 134 11.93 19.98 3.91
N ASP A 135 11.13 19.00 3.53
CA ASP A 135 11.12 18.47 2.16
C ASP A 135 10.78 19.58 1.13
N VAL A 136 9.82 20.46 1.44
CA VAL A 136 9.55 21.65 0.59
C VAL A 136 10.78 22.54 0.45
N LEU A 137 11.53 22.72 1.55
CA LEU A 137 12.69 23.62 1.63
C LEU A 137 14.01 22.97 1.17
N ALA A 138 14.00 21.71 0.74
CA ALA A 138 15.20 21.01 0.31
C ALA A 138 15.90 21.75 -0.85
N PRO A 139 17.22 21.97 -0.78
CA PRO A 139 17.95 22.70 -1.83
C PRO A 139 17.83 22.07 -3.21
N SER A 140 17.56 20.76 -3.27
CA SER A 140 17.31 20.03 -4.52
C SER A 140 16.07 20.51 -5.28
N ASN A 141 15.09 21.09 -4.59
CA ASN A 141 13.80 21.47 -5.16
C ASN A 141 13.83 22.82 -5.90
N PHE A 142 14.91 23.55 -5.77
CA PHE A 142 15.02 24.87 -6.38
C PHE A 142 16.02 24.82 -7.56
N PRO A 143 15.60 25.17 -8.79
CA PRO A 143 16.45 25.00 -9.98
C PRO A 143 17.74 25.84 -9.93
N LEU A 144 17.76 26.96 -9.20
CA LEU A 144 18.93 27.82 -9.08
C LEU A 144 19.95 27.34 -8.03
N THR A 145 19.56 26.45 -7.13
CA THR A 145 20.42 25.87 -6.09
C THR A 145 20.78 24.42 -6.38
N ASN A 146 20.10 23.78 -7.35
CA ASN A 146 20.34 22.41 -7.74
C ASN A 146 21.45 22.33 -8.81
N PRO A 147 22.68 21.85 -8.45
CA PRO A 147 23.80 21.83 -9.38
C PRO A 147 23.61 20.85 -10.53
N GLU A 148 22.82 19.78 -10.35
CA GLU A 148 22.49 18.83 -11.41
C GLU A 148 21.63 19.50 -12.49
N VAL A 149 20.63 20.27 -12.07
CA VAL A 149 19.78 21.06 -12.97
C VAL A 149 20.61 22.10 -13.72
N LEU A 150 21.49 22.84 -13.01
CA LEU A 150 22.36 23.85 -13.64
C LEU A 150 23.32 23.23 -14.65
N LYS A 151 23.95 22.11 -14.29
CA LYS A 151 24.85 21.36 -15.19
C LYS A 151 24.09 20.88 -16.42
N ARG A 152 22.93 20.24 -16.25
CA ARG A 152 22.11 19.74 -17.35
C ARG A 152 21.61 20.86 -18.26
N ALA A 153 21.23 22.01 -17.70
CA ALA A 153 20.81 23.19 -18.47
C ALA A 153 21.98 23.73 -19.30
N GLN A 154 23.19 23.77 -18.75
CA GLN A 154 24.40 24.19 -19.48
C GLN A 154 24.77 23.20 -20.61
N GLU A 155 24.80 21.90 -20.32
CA GLU A 155 25.12 20.86 -21.32
C GLU A 155 24.12 20.82 -22.48
N SER A 156 22.83 21.03 -22.17
CA SER A 156 21.74 21.04 -23.15
C SER A 156 21.51 22.41 -23.81
N GLN A 157 22.30 23.43 -23.49
CA GLN A 157 22.12 24.82 -23.96
C GLN A 157 20.70 25.34 -23.62
N GLY A 158 20.16 24.96 -22.47
CA GLY A 158 18.82 25.36 -21.99
C GLY A 158 17.65 24.52 -22.50
N GLU A 159 17.92 23.53 -23.37
CA GLU A 159 16.86 22.69 -23.93
C GLU A 159 16.12 21.87 -22.85
N SER A 160 16.81 21.40 -21.79
CA SER A 160 16.19 20.71 -20.66
C SER A 160 15.13 21.56 -19.98
N LEU A 161 15.42 22.84 -19.71
CA LEU A 161 14.46 23.77 -19.07
C LEU A 161 13.31 24.11 -20.03
N ARG A 162 13.57 24.25 -21.33
CA ARG A 162 12.53 24.48 -22.34
C ARG A 162 11.56 23.30 -22.41
N GLN A 163 12.09 22.07 -22.46
CA GLN A 163 11.27 20.86 -22.46
C GLN A 163 10.51 20.73 -21.13
N GLY A 164 11.15 21.03 -20.01
CA GLY A 164 10.53 21.01 -18.69
C GLY A 164 9.36 22.00 -18.56
N ALA A 165 9.54 23.23 -19.09
CA ALA A 165 8.45 24.20 -19.13
C ALA A 165 7.28 23.72 -20.01
N LYS A 166 7.56 23.06 -21.13
CA LYS A 166 6.54 22.45 -21.98
C LYS A 166 5.77 21.36 -21.23
N ASN A 167 6.49 20.46 -20.55
CA ASN A 167 5.88 19.41 -19.73
C ASN A 167 4.95 20.00 -18.65
N LEU A 168 5.39 21.05 -17.95
CA LEU A 168 4.57 21.74 -16.93
C LEU A 168 3.30 22.34 -17.53
N ILE A 169 3.40 23.01 -18.69
CA ILE A 169 2.22 23.59 -19.35
C ILE A 169 1.24 22.50 -19.80
N GLU A 170 1.73 21.37 -20.30
CA GLU A 170 0.91 20.22 -20.69
C GLU A 170 0.16 19.66 -19.48
N ASP A 171 0.85 19.48 -18.36
CA ASP A 171 0.26 18.95 -17.12
C ASP A 171 -0.77 19.93 -16.51
N LEU A 172 -0.49 21.24 -16.50
CA LEU A 172 -1.45 22.26 -16.05
C LEU A 172 -2.71 22.28 -16.93
N ARG A 173 -2.56 22.13 -18.23
CA ARG A 173 -3.72 22.03 -19.15
C ARG A 173 -4.51 20.77 -18.90
N ALA A 174 -3.86 19.64 -18.68
CA ALA A 174 -4.50 18.38 -18.36
C ALA A 174 -5.27 18.46 -17.02
N ALA A 175 -4.68 19.06 -15.99
CA ALA A 175 -5.32 19.27 -14.70
C ALA A 175 -6.54 20.21 -14.76
N GLY A 176 -6.55 21.18 -15.67
CA GLY A 176 -7.69 22.08 -15.91
C GLY A 176 -8.85 21.47 -16.70
N THR A 177 -8.68 20.28 -17.25
CA THR A 177 -9.74 19.56 -17.95
C THR A 177 -10.37 18.52 -17.01
N SER A 178 -11.70 18.56 -16.85
CA SER A 178 -12.45 17.56 -16.06
C SER A 178 -12.44 16.16 -16.66
N LYS A 179 -11.63 15.91 -17.67
CA LYS A 179 -11.54 14.60 -18.33
C LYS A 179 -10.50 13.75 -17.62
N THR A 180 -10.93 12.59 -17.14
CA THR A 180 -10.01 11.53 -16.68
C THR A 180 -8.95 11.28 -17.75
N GLN A 181 -7.68 11.44 -17.42
CA GLN A 181 -6.60 11.19 -18.36
C GLN A 181 -6.65 9.71 -18.82
N PRO A 182 -6.43 9.43 -20.11
CA PRO A 182 -6.33 8.06 -20.57
C PRO A 182 -5.13 7.39 -19.91
N LEU A 183 -5.28 6.14 -19.50
CA LEU A 183 -4.15 5.35 -19.00
C LEU A 183 -3.12 5.15 -20.11
N PRO A 184 -1.83 5.24 -19.78
CA PRO A 184 -0.75 4.94 -20.72
C PRO A 184 -0.84 3.51 -21.29
N MET A 185 -1.16 2.54 -20.41
CA MET A 185 -1.44 1.16 -20.80
C MET A 185 -2.87 0.80 -20.40
N ARG A 186 -3.67 0.29 -21.35
CA ARG A 186 -5.10 0.07 -21.19
C ARG A 186 -5.42 -1.38 -20.83
N PRO A 187 -6.22 -1.61 -19.78
CA PRO A 187 -6.72 -2.94 -19.46
C PRO A 187 -7.43 -3.60 -20.67
N GLY A 188 -7.18 -4.89 -20.87
CA GLY A 188 -7.72 -5.67 -21.98
C GLY A 188 -7.06 -5.40 -23.34
N HIS A 189 -6.06 -4.50 -23.41
CA HIS A 189 -5.31 -4.20 -24.63
C HIS A 189 -3.78 -4.28 -24.40
N ASP A 190 -3.29 -3.68 -23.34
CA ASP A 190 -1.85 -3.61 -23.02
C ASP A 190 -1.52 -4.40 -21.73
N VAL A 191 -2.48 -4.44 -20.80
CA VAL A 191 -2.41 -5.16 -19.51
C VAL A 191 -3.72 -5.91 -19.27
N ALA A 192 -3.76 -6.83 -18.31
CA ALA A 192 -4.91 -7.71 -18.02
C ALA A 192 -5.33 -8.52 -19.26
N LEU A 193 -4.36 -9.18 -19.87
CA LEU A 193 -4.54 -9.86 -21.17
C LEU A 193 -4.79 -11.36 -21.04
N THR A 194 -4.66 -11.94 -19.83
CA THR A 194 -4.80 -13.38 -19.66
C THR A 194 -6.22 -13.83 -20.01
N PRO A 195 -6.38 -14.79 -20.93
CA PRO A 195 -7.69 -15.22 -21.40
C PRO A 195 -8.52 -15.87 -20.30
N GLY A 196 -9.82 -15.59 -20.27
CA GLY A 196 -10.75 -16.15 -19.29
C GLY A 196 -12.19 -15.73 -19.54
N ARG A 197 -13.06 -16.06 -18.60
CA ARG A 197 -14.47 -15.69 -18.59
C ARG A 197 -14.90 -15.20 -17.23
N VAL A 198 -15.77 -14.20 -17.20
CA VAL A 198 -16.54 -13.86 -16.01
C VAL A 198 -17.55 -14.99 -15.76
N VAL A 199 -17.50 -15.59 -14.59
CA VAL A 199 -18.39 -16.70 -14.20
C VAL A 199 -19.40 -16.33 -13.11
N LEU A 200 -19.14 -15.24 -12.40
CA LEU A 200 -20.08 -14.64 -11.43
C LEU A 200 -20.02 -13.12 -11.58
N ARG A 201 -21.18 -12.47 -11.51
CA ARG A 201 -21.31 -11.02 -11.34
C ARG A 201 -22.42 -10.73 -10.36
N ASN A 202 -22.13 -9.90 -9.37
CA ASN A 202 -23.10 -9.32 -8.46
C ASN A 202 -22.83 -7.82 -8.29
N GLU A 203 -23.47 -7.17 -7.30
CA GLU A 203 -23.32 -5.74 -7.02
C GLU A 203 -21.92 -5.32 -6.56
N LEU A 204 -21.06 -6.24 -6.12
CA LEU A 204 -19.71 -5.94 -5.59
C LEU A 204 -18.57 -6.43 -6.46
N LEU A 205 -18.75 -7.54 -7.18
CA LEU A 205 -17.66 -8.17 -7.91
C LEU A 205 -18.07 -8.81 -9.23
N GLU A 206 -17.09 -8.96 -10.11
CA GLU A 206 -16.99 -9.98 -11.12
C GLU A 206 -15.94 -11.01 -10.69
N LEU A 207 -16.25 -12.31 -10.83
CA LEU A 207 -15.29 -13.39 -10.66
C LEU A 207 -14.84 -13.88 -12.03
N ILE A 208 -13.56 -13.79 -12.29
CA ILE A 208 -12.94 -14.23 -13.54
C ILE A 208 -12.36 -15.63 -13.30
N GLN A 209 -12.77 -16.61 -14.12
CA GLN A 209 -12.10 -17.89 -14.27
C GLN A 209 -11.21 -17.82 -15.50
N TYR A 210 -9.92 -18.06 -15.34
CA TYR A 210 -8.98 -18.03 -16.46
C TYR A 210 -8.93 -19.35 -17.22
N ALA A 211 -8.67 -19.26 -18.53
CA ALA A 211 -8.54 -20.43 -19.39
C ALA A 211 -7.25 -21.20 -19.04
N PRO A 212 -7.29 -22.53 -18.98
CA PRO A 212 -6.10 -23.32 -18.65
C PRO A 212 -5.04 -23.21 -19.76
N GLU A 213 -3.77 -23.14 -19.38
CA GLU A 213 -2.62 -23.18 -20.31
C GLU A 213 -1.98 -24.56 -20.41
N THR A 214 -2.39 -25.54 -19.57
CA THR A 214 -1.87 -26.89 -19.53
C THR A 214 -2.96 -27.92 -19.80
N GLN A 215 -2.57 -29.11 -20.28
CA GLN A 215 -3.53 -30.19 -20.57
C GLN A 215 -4.15 -30.76 -19.30
N THR A 216 -3.41 -30.74 -18.19
CA THR A 216 -3.90 -31.18 -16.88
C THR A 216 -3.60 -30.10 -15.85
N VAL A 217 -4.45 -30.02 -14.82
CA VAL A 217 -4.31 -29.04 -13.71
C VAL A 217 -4.40 -29.76 -12.37
N ARG A 218 -3.86 -29.15 -11.32
CA ARG A 218 -4.11 -29.58 -9.94
C ARG A 218 -5.59 -29.48 -9.64
N PRO A 219 -6.16 -30.43 -8.86
CA PRO A 219 -7.61 -30.41 -8.57
C PRO A 219 -8.02 -29.20 -7.74
N GLU A 220 -7.16 -28.76 -6.80
CA GLU A 220 -7.42 -27.61 -5.96
C GLU A 220 -7.19 -26.30 -6.74
N PRO A 221 -8.24 -25.49 -7.00
CA PRO A 221 -8.10 -24.20 -7.68
C PRO A 221 -7.48 -23.15 -6.79
N ILE A 222 -6.93 -22.10 -7.41
CA ILE A 222 -6.48 -20.90 -6.73
C ILE A 222 -7.53 -19.80 -6.88
N LEU A 223 -8.01 -19.25 -5.75
CA LEU A 223 -8.83 -18.04 -5.71
C LEU A 223 -7.97 -16.85 -5.27
N ILE A 224 -7.84 -15.86 -6.12
CA ILE A 224 -7.14 -14.61 -5.82
C ILE A 224 -8.15 -13.55 -5.37
N VAL A 225 -7.90 -12.97 -4.17
CA VAL A 225 -8.67 -11.88 -3.57
C VAL A 225 -7.76 -10.63 -3.55
N PRO A 226 -7.83 -9.77 -4.55
CA PRO A 226 -7.03 -8.54 -4.60
C PRO A 226 -7.60 -7.48 -3.66
N ALA A 227 -6.81 -6.45 -3.36
CA ALA A 227 -7.31 -5.27 -2.68
C ALA A 227 -8.42 -4.58 -3.50
N TRP A 228 -9.41 -4.01 -2.79
CA TRP A 228 -10.51 -3.25 -3.43
C TRP A 228 -10.18 -1.78 -3.66
N ILE A 229 -9.11 -1.29 -3.06
CA ILE A 229 -8.60 0.09 -3.16
C ILE A 229 -8.01 0.41 -4.53
N MET A 230 -7.65 -0.61 -5.28
CA MET A 230 -7.07 -0.55 -6.62
C MET A 230 -7.68 -1.63 -7.52
N LYS A 231 -7.46 -1.53 -8.82
CA LYS A 231 -7.87 -2.55 -9.76
C LYS A 231 -7.07 -3.85 -9.57
N TYR A 232 -7.72 -4.99 -9.79
CA TYR A 232 -7.16 -6.32 -9.55
C TYR A 232 -5.90 -6.64 -10.38
N TYR A 233 -5.73 -5.98 -11.53
CA TYR A 233 -4.79 -6.40 -12.56
C TYR A 233 -3.30 -6.14 -12.26
N ILE A 234 -2.96 -5.65 -11.07
CA ILE A 234 -1.58 -5.75 -10.59
C ILE A 234 -1.07 -7.18 -10.60
N LEU A 235 -1.96 -8.16 -10.41
CA LEU A 235 -1.63 -9.59 -10.44
C LEU A 235 -1.78 -10.20 -11.85
N ASP A 236 -2.20 -9.39 -12.83
CA ASP A 236 -2.30 -9.74 -14.25
C ASP A 236 -1.89 -8.53 -15.12
N LEU A 237 -0.67 -8.02 -14.89
CA LEU A 237 -0.12 -6.85 -15.58
C LEU A 237 0.18 -7.16 -17.05
N SER A 238 1.43 -7.03 -17.47
CA SER A 238 1.89 -7.42 -18.79
C SER A 238 2.10 -8.95 -18.86
N PRO A 239 2.12 -9.57 -20.05
CA PRO A 239 2.25 -11.02 -20.20
C PRO A 239 3.51 -11.64 -19.56
N GLN A 240 4.58 -10.86 -19.39
CA GLN A 240 5.83 -11.30 -18.80
C GLN A 240 5.83 -11.28 -17.27
N ASN A 241 5.03 -10.41 -16.64
CA ASN A 241 4.97 -10.27 -15.18
C ASN A 241 3.57 -10.53 -14.59
N SER A 242 2.70 -11.24 -15.34
CA SER A 242 1.41 -11.70 -14.85
C SER A 242 1.57 -12.91 -13.93
N MET A 243 1.24 -12.75 -12.65
CA MET A 243 1.19 -13.84 -11.68
C MET A 243 0.09 -14.85 -12.04
N VAL A 244 -1.06 -14.38 -12.53
CA VAL A 244 -2.14 -15.23 -13.01
C VAL A 244 -1.64 -16.16 -14.10
N LYS A 245 -1.04 -15.63 -15.15
CA LYS A 245 -0.49 -16.41 -16.27
C LYS A 245 0.59 -17.38 -15.78
N TYR A 246 1.46 -16.94 -14.88
CA TYR A 246 2.47 -17.82 -14.28
C TYR A 246 1.83 -19.02 -13.60
N LEU A 247 0.81 -18.83 -12.76
CA LEU A 247 0.13 -19.94 -12.07
C LEU A 247 -0.58 -20.89 -13.04
N LEU A 248 -1.19 -20.37 -14.11
CA LEU A 248 -1.78 -21.18 -15.16
C LEU A 248 -0.73 -22.08 -15.85
N SER A 249 0.47 -21.53 -16.12
CA SER A 249 1.59 -22.27 -16.69
C SER A 249 2.15 -23.36 -15.76
N GLN A 250 1.94 -23.20 -14.44
CA GLN A 250 2.31 -24.19 -13.42
C GLN A 250 1.23 -25.27 -13.22
N GLY A 251 0.17 -25.26 -14.03
CA GLY A 251 -0.90 -26.26 -14.00
C GLY A 251 -1.91 -26.06 -12.87
N PHE A 252 -2.24 -24.83 -12.55
CA PHE A 252 -3.34 -24.51 -11.64
C PHE A 252 -4.54 -23.94 -12.39
N THR A 253 -5.73 -24.21 -11.89
CA THR A 253 -6.93 -23.46 -12.25
C THR A 253 -6.97 -22.17 -11.42
N VAL A 254 -7.09 -21.00 -12.06
CA VAL A 254 -7.01 -19.71 -11.38
C VAL A 254 -8.32 -18.93 -11.53
N PHE A 255 -8.80 -18.42 -10.41
CA PHE A 255 -9.91 -17.46 -10.33
C PHE A 255 -9.41 -16.16 -9.71
N CYS A 256 -9.93 -15.02 -10.16
CA CYS A 256 -9.61 -13.71 -9.58
C CYS A 256 -10.85 -12.85 -9.44
N ILE A 257 -10.99 -12.19 -8.29
CA ILE A 257 -12.03 -11.20 -8.06
C ILE A 257 -11.65 -9.89 -8.75
N SER A 258 -12.58 -9.32 -9.51
CA SER A 258 -12.53 -7.94 -10.01
C SER A 258 -13.60 -7.12 -9.29
N TRP A 259 -13.19 -6.25 -8.37
CA TRP A 259 -14.10 -5.44 -7.58
C TRP A 259 -14.78 -4.36 -8.44
N ARG A 260 -16.07 -4.12 -8.18
CA ARG A 260 -16.79 -2.98 -8.73
C ARG A 260 -16.21 -1.68 -8.17
N ASN A 261 -16.02 -0.66 -9.02
CA ASN A 261 -15.67 0.67 -8.55
C ASN A 261 -16.92 1.33 -7.93
N PRO A 262 -16.91 1.66 -6.62
CA PRO A 262 -18.09 2.17 -5.93
C PRO A 262 -18.57 3.51 -6.45
N ASP A 263 -19.88 3.71 -6.38
CA ASP A 263 -20.57 4.96 -6.58
C ASP A 263 -21.44 5.32 -5.36
N ALA A 264 -22.13 6.45 -5.38
CA ALA A 264 -22.93 6.93 -4.26
C ALA A 264 -24.05 5.96 -3.82
N SER A 265 -24.52 5.07 -4.70
CA SER A 265 -25.54 4.05 -4.37
C SER A 265 -25.01 2.99 -3.41
N MET A 266 -23.68 2.82 -3.34
CA MET A 266 -23.01 1.83 -2.51
C MET A 266 -22.60 2.38 -1.14
N ARG A 267 -23.01 3.59 -0.76
CA ARG A 267 -22.57 4.27 0.47
C ARG A 267 -22.72 3.43 1.75
N ASP A 268 -23.78 2.63 1.85
CA ASP A 268 -24.11 1.82 3.02
C ASP A 268 -23.58 0.38 2.96
N VAL A 269 -22.82 0.04 1.92
CA VAL A 269 -22.13 -1.25 1.80
C VAL A 269 -21.08 -1.35 2.90
N SER A 270 -21.16 -2.38 3.73
CA SER A 270 -20.31 -2.61 4.90
C SER A 270 -19.09 -3.48 4.57
N LEU A 271 -18.12 -3.54 5.48
CA LEU A 271 -17.00 -4.47 5.39
C LEU A 271 -17.46 -5.94 5.44
N ASP A 272 -18.54 -6.24 6.18
CA ASP A 272 -19.12 -7.59 6.20
C ASP A 272 -19.82 -7.93 4.87
N ASP A 273 -20.35 -6.96 4.14
CA ASP A 273 -20.86 -7.19 2.78
C ASP A 273 -19.73 -7.55 1.80
N TYR A 274 -18.57 -6.93 1.90
CA TYR A 274 -17.38 -7.33 1.13
C TYR A 274 -16.95 -8.76 1.44
N ARG A 275 -17.05 -9.19 2.68
CA ARG A 275 -16.83 -10.59 3.07
C ARG A 275 -17.90 -11.51 2.47
N ARG A 276 -19.18 -11.18 2.67
CA ARG A 276 -20.32 -12.07 2.35
C ARG A 276 -20.63 -12.12 0.86
N LEU A 277 -20.83 -10.95 0.23
CA LEU A 277 -21.16 -10.82 -1.20
C LEU A 277 -19.89 -10.82 -2.08
N GLY A 278 -18.74 -10.59 -1.48
CA GLY A 278 -17.42 -10.63 -2.11
C GLY A 278 -16.77 -12.01 -1.97
N THR A 279 -15.90 -12.16 -0.97
CA THR A 279 -15.02 -13.33 -0.84
C THR A 279 -15.81 -14.64 -0.68
N MET A 280 -16.86 -14.69 0.15
CA MET A 280 -17.67 -15.90 0.32
C MET A 280 -18.41 -16.28 -0.96
N ALA A 281 -19.04 -15.33 -1.63
CA ALA A 281 -19.71 -15.60 -2.92
C ALA A 281 -18.73 -16.12 -3.99
N ALA A 282 -17.47 -15.64 -3.99
CA ALA A 282 -16.43 -16.17 -4.85
C ALA A 282 -16.03 -17.62 -4.47
N ILE A 283 -15.86 -17.91 -3.16
CA ILE A 283 -15.57 -19.26 -2.66
C ILE A 283 -16.70 -20.23 -3.05
N ASP A 284 -17.97 -19.81 -2.92
CA ASP A 284 -19.13 -20.62 -3.29
C ASP A 284 -19.13 -20.96 -4.81
N ALA A 285 -18.84 -19.96 -5.64
CA ALA A 285 -18.76 -20.14 -7.09
C ALA A 285 -17.60 -21.08 -7.49
N VAL A 286 -16.41 -20.86 -6.93
CA VAL A 286 -15.21 -21.69 -7.20
C VAL A 286 -15.46 -23.13 -6.76
N SER A 287 -15.99 -23.34 -5.56
CA SER A 287 -16.33 -24.67 -5.06
C SER A 287 -17.32 -25.40 -5.99
N ALA A 288 -18.38 -24.70 -6.43
CA ALA A 288 -19.39 -25.29 -7.34
C ALA A 288 -18.83 -25.59 -8.73
N ILE A 289 -17.93 -24.77 -9.28
CA ILE A 289 -17.30 -24.98 -10.60
C ILE A 289 -16.26 -26.10 -10.53
N CYS A 290 -15.54 -26.21 -9.43
CA CYS A 290 -14.48 -27.22 -9.23
C CYS A 290 -14.96 -28.45 -8.44
N ASN A 291 -16.25 -28.79 -8.50
CA ASN A 291 -16.84 -30.02 -7.94
C ASN A 291 -16.59 -30.25 -6.44
N GLY A 292 -16.48 -29.17 -5.66
CA GLY A 292 -16.28 -29.24 -4.21
C GLY A 292 -14.84 -29.45 -3.78
N GLU A 293 -13.87 -29.38 -4.69
CA GLU A 293 -12.45 -29.41 -4.34
C GLU A 293 -12.08 -28.29 -3.37
N LYS A 294 -11.12 -28.53 -2.48
CA LYS A 294 -10.61 -27.51 -1.58
C LYS A 294 -9.88 -26.43 -2.35
N ILE A 295 -9.90 -25.20 -1.83
CA ILE A 295 -9.44 -24.00 -2.52
C ILE A 295 -8.16 -23.50 -1.88
N HIS A 296 -7.11 -23.27 -2.67
CA HIS A 296 -6.00 -22.41 -2.30
C HIS A 296 -6.42 -20.96 -2.43
N ALA A 297 -6.56 -20.24 -1.34
CA ALA A 297 -6.97 -18.84 -1.38
C ALA A 297 -5.76 -17.92 -1.19
N ALA A 298 -5.59 -16.94 -2.08
CA ALA A 298 -4.49 -15.98 -2.05
C ALA A 298 -5.04 -14.54 -1.98
N GLY A 299 -4.69 -13.81 -0.91
CA GLY A 299 -5.13 -12.43 -0.70
C GLY A 299 -3.97 -11.45 -0.81
N TYR A 300 -4.14 -10.38 -1.60
CA TYR A 300 -3.16 -9.31 -1.74
C TYR A 300 -3.60 -8.06 -0.98
N CYS A 301 -2.68 -7.53 -0.14
CA CYS A 301 -2.90 -6.32 0.65
C CYS A 301 -4.23 -6.40 1.44
N LEU A 302 -5.14 -5.45 1.30
CA LEU A 302 -6.47 -5.47 1.94
C LEU A 302 -7.30 -6.71 1.59
N GLY A 303 -7.11 -7.27 0.40
CA GLY A 303 -7.72 -8.54 0.02
C GLY A 303 -7.26 -9.70 0.90
N GLY A 304 -6.00 -9.68 1.36
CA GLY A 304 -5.49 -10.66 2.31
C GLY A 304 -6.05 -10.47 3.72
N THR A 305 -6.24 -9.24 4.17
CA THR A 305 -6.92 -8.94 5.43
C THR A 305 -8.38 -9.43 5.39
N LEU A 306 -9.11 -9.13 4.31
CA LEU A 306 -10.49 -9.61 4.12
C LEU A 306 -10.56 -11.14 4.03
N LEU A 307 -9.61 -11.76 3.34
CA LEU A 307 -9.50 -13.21 3.27
C LEU A 307 -9.25 -13.83 4.65
N SER A 308 -8.41 -13.23 5.47
CA SER A 308 -8.16 -13.68 6.86
C SER A 308 -9.42 -13.58 7.72
N ILE A 309 -10.18 -12.47 7.61
CA ILE A 309 -11.48 -12.30 8.27
C ILE A 309 -12.47 -13.39 7.79
N THR A 310 -12.49 -13.65 6.48
CA THR A 310 -13.37 -14.67 5.88
C THR A 310 -12.99 -16.07 6.36
N ALA A 311 -11.72 -16.42 6.34
CA ALA A 311 -11.22 -17.73 6.78
C ALA A 311 -11.48 -17.98 8.27
N ALA A 312 -11.32 -16.95 9.12
CA ALA A 312 -11.65 -17.06 10.54
C ALA A 312 -13.16 -17.27 10.77
N ALA A 313 -14.02 -16.59 10.00
CA ALA A 313 -15.45 -16.81 10.05
C ALA A 313 -15.84 -18.22 9.58
N MET A 314 -15.24 -18.71 8.49
CA MET A 314 -15.42 -20.08 7.99
C MET A 314 -14.99 -21.11 9.04
N ALA A 315 -13.82 -20.95 9.64
CA ALA A 315 -13.32 -21.85 10.68
C ALA A 315 -14.24 -21.90 11.90
N ARG A 316 -14.70 -20.75 12.40
CA ARG A 316 -15.70 -20.64 13.46
C ARG A 316 -16.99 -21.42 13.13
N ASP A 317 -17.42 -21.35 11.87
CA ASP A 317 -18.68 -21.95 11.41
C ASP A 317 -18.51 -23.40 10.89
N GLY A 318 -17.29 -23.96 10.97
CA GLY A 318 -16.98 -25.34 10.58
C GLY A 318 -16.85 -25.56 9.06
N ASP A 319 -16.64 -24.50 8.28
CA ASP A 319 -16.42 -24.58 6.84
C ASP A 319 -14.93 -24.83 6.54
N GLU A 320 -14.60 -26.01 6.01
CA GLU A 320 -13.24 -26.50 5.77
C GLU A 320 -12.85 -26.49 4.27
N ARG A 321 -13.51 -25.69 3.44
CA ARG A 321 -13.25 -25.62 2.01
C ARG A 321 -11.88 -25.04 1.62
N LEU A 322 -11.17 -24.36 2.53
CA LEU A 322 -9.85 -23.82 2.26
C LEU A 322 -8.75 -24.88 2.44
N ALA A 323 -7.96 -25.11 1.39
CA ALA A 323 -6.78 -25.99 1.41
C ALA A 323 -5.57 -25.27 2.02
N SER A 324 -5.40 -24.00 1.71
CA SER A 324 -4.34 -23.14 2.24
C SER A 324 -4.70 -21.67 2.09
N LEU A 325 -3.97 -20.81 2.82
CA LEU A 325 -4.05 -19.38 2.77
C LEU A 325 -2.69 -18.79 2.37
N THR A 326 -2.68 -17.98 1.33
CA THR A 326 -1.53 -17.17 0.95
C THR A 326 -1.86 -15.70 1.20
N LEU A 327 -0.99 -14.99 1.93
CA LEU A 327 -1.16 -13.57 2.22
C LEU A 327 0.02 -12.80 1.62
N LEU A 328 -0.25 -11.94 0.66
CA LEU A 328 0.74 -11.16 -0.07
C LEU A 328 0.72 -9.72 0.46
N ALA A 329 1.74 -9.33 1.24
CA ALA A 329 1.87 -8.01 1.85
C ALA A 329 0.57 -7.57 2.56
N ALA A 330 -0.02 -8.44 3.38
CA ALA A 330 -1.30 -8.24 4.04
C ALA A 330 -1.17 -8.25 5.56
N GLN A 331 -1.74 -7.25 6.21
CA GLN A 331 -1.71 -7.10 7.66
C GLN A 331 -2.96 -7.74 8.31
N THR A 332 -2.75 -8.31 9.49
CA THR A 332 -3.82 -8.81 10.37
C THR A 332 -3.71 -8.22 11.78
N ASP A 333 -2.59 -7.58 12.07
CA ASP A 333 -2.32 -6.75 13.25
C ASP A 333 -1.90 -5.36 12.77
N PHE A 334 -2.57 -4.33 13.26
CA PHE A 334 -2.41 -2.94 12.81
C PHE A 334 -1.71 -2.05 13.83
N THR A 335 -1.09 -2.61 14.89
CA THR A 335 -0.34 -1.82 15.89
C THR A 335 0.89 -1.11 15.31
N GLU A 336 1.45 -1.65 14.23
CA GLU A 336 2.60 -1.08 13.49
C GLU A 336 2.27 -1.01 11.99
N ALA A 337 1.10 -0.47 11.66
CA ALA A 337 0.57 -0.47 10.30
C ALA A 337 1.21 0.57 9.37
N GLY A 338 2.45 0.97 9.64
CA GLY A 338 3.21 1.87 8.79
C GLY A 338 2.77 3.33 8.86
N GLU A 339 3.16 4.09 7.85
CA GLU A 339 2.95 5.54 7.82
C GLU A 339 1.47 5.96 7.72
N LEU A 340 0.59 5.07 7.25
CA LEU A 340 -0.85 5.34 7.21
C LEU A 340 -1.45 5.61 8.59
N GLN A 341 -0.86 5.08 9.66
CA GLN A 341 -1.31 5.37 11.03
C GLN A 341 -1.24 6.85 11.41
N LEU A 342 -0.43 7.66 10.73
CA LEU A 342 -0.36 9.11 10.95
C LEU A 342 -1.70 9.82 10.72
N PHE A 343 -2.56 9.22 9.90
CA PHE A 343 -3.88 9.76 9.54
C PHE A 343 -5.03 9.04 10.27
N ILE A 344 -4.73 8.23 11.29
CA ILE A 344 -5.73 7.41 11.97
C ILE A 344 -5.82 7.81 13.43
N ASN A 345 -6.72 8.75 13.72
CA ASN A 345 -7.17 9.11 15.06
C ASN A 345 -8.64 9.53 15.02
N GLU A 346 -9.28 9.63 16.18
CA GLU A 346 -10.71 9.95 16.26
C GLU A 346 -11.09 11.25 15.55
N SER A 347 -10.28 12.29 15.70
CA SER A 347 -10.53 13.60 15.06
C SER A 347 -10.43 13.52 13.54
N GLN A 348 -9.40 12.82 13.03
CA GLN A 348 -9.21 12.63 11.61
C GLN A 348 -10.28 11.73 11.00
N LEU A 349 -10.64 10.64 11.68
CA LEU A 349 -11.67 9.72 11.20
C LEU A 349 -13.05 10.38 11.17
N HIS A 350 -13.39 11.17 12.20
CA HIS A 350 -14.65 11.92 12.19
C HIS A 350 -14.71 12.91 11.04
N PHE A 351 -13.63 13.65 10.81
CA PHE A 351 -13.52 14.57 9.69
C PHE A 351 -13.66 13.86 8.33
N LEU A 352 -13.01 12.71 8.17
CA LEU A 352 -13.09 11.89 6.95
C LEU A 352 -14.49 11.31 6.75
N ASP A 353 -15.17 10.89 7.84
CA ASP A 353 -16.55 10.42 7.81
C ASP A 353 -17.50 11.51 7.25
N ASP A 354 -17.33 12.77 7.68
CA ASP A 354 -18.15 13.87 7.18
C ASP A 354 -17.91 14.14 5.69
N VAL A 355 -16.65 14.06 5.25
CA VAL A 355 -16.28 14.21 3.83
C VAL A 355 -16.91 13.11 2.98
N MET A 356 -16.80 11.85 3.42
CA MET A 356 -17.36 10.70 2.71
C MET A 356 -18.88 10.69 2.77
N TRP A 357 -19.47 11.17 3.87
CA TRP A 357 -20.93 11.25 4.00
C TRP A 357 -21.55 12.11 2.90
N ALA A 358 -20.91 13.21 2.55
CA ALA A 358 -21.45 14.14 1.54
C ALA A 358 -21.55 13.53 0.14
N GLN A 359 -20.61 12.66 -0.24
CA GLN A 359 -20.54 12.05 -1.58
C GLN A 359 -20.87 10.55 -1.62
N GLY A 360 -20.90 9.89 -0.47
CA GLY A 360 -21.21 8.45 -0.34
C GLY A 360 -20.00 7.51 -0.48
N TYR A 361 -18.81 8.03 -0.74
CA TYR A 361 -17.57 7.26 -0.91
C TYR A 361 -16.34 8.11 -0.63
N LEU A 362 -15.19 7.49 -0.42
CA LEU A 362 -13.88 8.13 -0.53
C LEU A 362 -13.44 8.09 -1.99
N ASP A 363 -13.12 9.25 -2.57
CA ASP A 363 -12.73 9.33 -3.98
C ASP A 363 -11.25 8.96 -4.18
N ALA A 364 -10.94 8.44 -5.37
CA ALA A 364 -9.59 8.01 -5.75
C ALA A 364 -8.51 9.12 -5.58
N PRO A 365 -8.73 10.39 -5.97
CA PRO A 365 -7.76 11.46 -5.74
C PRO A 365 -7.47 11.73 -4.26
N GLN A 366 -8.46 11.58 -3.37
CA GLN A 366 -8.28 11.78 -1.93
C GLN A 366 -7.37 10.71 -1.33
N MET A 367 -7.56 9.45 -1.75
CA MET A 367 -6.69 8.34 -1.35
C MET A 367 -5.29 8.49 -1.93
N ALA A 368 -5.17 8.80 -3.21
CA ALA A 368 -3.88 9.02 -3.86
C ALA A 368 -3.10 10.17 -3.20
N GLY A 369 -3.79 11.25 -2.80
CA GLY A 369 -3.22 12.39 -2.09
C GLY A 369 -2.58 11.99 -0.75
N ALA A 370 -3.24 11.14 0.03
CA ALA A 370 -2.67 10.63 1.28
C ALA A 370 -1.35 9.84 1.03
N PHE A 371 -1.35 8.93 0.07
CA PHE A 371 -0.13 8.18 -0.30
C PHE A 371 0.98 9.08 -0.86
N GLN A 372 0.64 10.09 -1.67
CA GLN A 372 1.61 11.06 -2.19
C GLN A 372 2.25 11.89 -1.08
N MET A 373 1.47 12.30 -0.07
CA MET A 373 2.01 13.03 1.07
C MET A 373 2.97 12.18 1.91
N LEU A 374 2.67 10.90 2.11
CA LEU A 374 3.56 9.99 2.85
C LEU A 374 4.93 9.82 2.16
N ARG A 375 4.98 9.93 0.85
CA ARG A 375 6.19 9.77 0.03
C ARG A 375 6.42 11.01 -0.86
N ALA A 376 6.18 12.21 -0.31
CA ALA A 376 6.26 13.46 -1.08
C ALA A 376 7.62 13.65 -1.77
N ASN A 377 8.72 13.28 -1.11
CA ASN A 377 10.04 13.38 -1.71
C ASN A 377 10.18 12.52 -2.99
N ASP A 378 9.77 11.26 -2.94
CA ASP A 378 9.91 10.33 -4.06
C ASP A 378 8.85 10.56 -5.15
N LEU A 379 7.61 10.80 -4.76
CA LEU A 379 6.47 10.83 -5.68
C LEU A 379 6.15 12.24 -6.22
N VAL A 380 6.52 13.28 -5.50
CA VAL A 380 6.24 14.67 -5.88
C VAL A 380 7.51 15.40 -6.27
N TRP A 381 8.44 15.59 -5.31
CA TRP A 381 9.61 16.43 -5.52
C TRP A 381 10.60 15.86 -6.53
N SER A 382 10.94 14.58 -6.44
CA SER A 382 11.84 13.92 -7.41
C SER A 382 11.26 13.90 -8.82
N GLN A 383 9.95 13.70 -8.95
CA GLN A 383 9.27 13.77 -10.25
C GLN A 383 9.25 15.20 -10.81
N MET A 384 8.96 16.20 -9.97
CA MET A 384 9.00 17.60 -10.35
C MET A 384 10.38 17.98 -10.91
N ILE A 385 11.46 17.60 -10.20
CA ILE A 385 12.83 17.88 -10.65
C ILE A 385 13.10 17.24 -12.00
N ARG A 386 12.87 15.94 -12.15
CA ARG A 386 13.13 15.21 -13.40
C ARG A 386 12.31 15.77 -14.55
N ARG A 387 10.99 15.90 -14.35
CA ARG A 387 10.05 16.25 -15.41
C ARG A 387 10.12 17.73 -15.81
N TYR A 388 10.19 18.65 -14.81
CA TYR A 388 10.09 20.10 -15.09
C TYR A 388 11.43 20.82 -15.12
N TYR A 389 12.48 20.29 -14.47
CA TYR A 389 13.78 20.96 -14.46
C TYR A 389 14.80 20.26 -15.36
N LEU A 390 14.84 18.93 -15.35
CA LEU A 390 15.73 18.15 -16.22
C LEU A 390 15.11 17.88 -17.60
N GLY A 391 13.81 18.13 -17.78
CA GLY A 391 13.12 17.98 -19.06
C GLY A 391 12.94 16.53 -19.49
N GLU A 392 12.97 15.59 -18.54
CA GLU A 392 12.79 14.18 -18.82
C GLU A 392 11.32 13.89 -19.19
N GLN A 393 11.13 12.93 -20.06
CA GLN A 393 9.82 12.38 -20.35
C GLN A 393 9.65 11.09 -19.56
N ASP A 394 8.48 10.92 -18.94
CA ASP A 394 8.13 9.66 -18.32
C ASP A 394 7.96 8.58 -19.41
N HIS A 395 8.58 7.44 -19.19
CA HIS A 395 8.31 6.23 -19.93
C HIS A 395 7.39 5.36 -19.08
N PRO A 396 6.06 5.51 -19.24
CA PRO A 396 5.13 4.79 -18.38
C PRO A 396 5.28 3.28 -18.61
N ASN A 397 5.37 2.56 -17.51
CA ASN A 397 5.31 1.11 -17.49
C ASN A 397 3.92 0.65 -17.01
N ASP A 398 3.71 -0.65 -17.03
CA ASP A 398 2.46 -1.30 -16.62
C ASP A 398 2.09 -1.01 -15.16
N LEU A 399 3.06 -1.10 -14.24
CA LEU A 399 2.86 -0.81 -12.81
C LEU A 399 2.50 0.68 -12.57
N MET A 400 3.14 1.60 -13.29
CA MET A 400 2.77 3.03 -13.24
C MET A 400 1.35 3.26 -13.77
N SER A 401 0.98 2.60 -14.87
CA SER A 401 -0.39 2.69 -15.41
C SER A 401 -1.43 2.15 -14.43
N TRP A 402 -1.11 1.04 -13.75
CA TRP A 402 -1.97 0.51 -12.69
C TRP A 402 -2.11 1.47 -11.51
N ASN A 403 -1.04 2.10 -11.05
CA ASN A 403 -1.07 3.10 -9.97
C ASN A 403 -1.96 4.31 -10.30
N MET A 404 -2.12 4.64 -11.58
CA MET A 404 -3.01 5.72 -12.04
C MET A 404 -4.49 5.28 -12.11
N ASP A 405 -4.79 3.99 -11.99
CA ASP A 405 -6.12 3.40 -12.12
C ASP A 405 -6.75 3.07 -10.75
N ALA A 406 -6.72 4.04 -9.84
CA ALA A 406 -7.26 3.92 -8.50
C ALA A 406 -8.79 3.79 -8.50
N THR A 407 -9.34 3.20 -7.44
CA THR A 407 -10.77 3.03 -7.21
C THR A 407 -11.27 3.89 -6.06
N ARG A 408 -12.58 3.96 -5.91
CA ARG A 408 -13.27 4.56 -4.76
C ARG A 408 -13.49 3.52 -3.66
N MET A 409 -13.88 4.00 -2.49
CA MET A 409 -14.27 3.13 -1.37
C MET A 409 -15.61 3.59 -0.79
N PRO A 410 -16.60 2.69 -0.58
CA PRO A 410 -17.87 3.05 0.01
C PRO A 410 -17.68 3.68 1.40
N TYR A 411 -18.45 4.69 1.72
CA TYR A 411 -18.37 5.41 2.99
C TYR A 411 -18.37 4.46 4.19
N ARG A 412 -19.40 3.62 4.32
CA ARG A 412 -19.55 2.74 5.48
C ARG A 412 -18.43 1.72 5.61
N MET A 413 -18.10 1.02 4.51
CA MET A 413 -17.05 0.01 4.52
C MET A 413 -15.71 0.64 4.92
N HIS A 414 -15.37 1.80 4.37
CA HIS A 414 -14.09 2.45 4.64
C HIS A 414 -14.00 2.97 6.08
N SER A 415 -15.07 3.58 6.60
CA SER A 415 -15.14 3.99 8.01
C SER A 415 -15.00 2.80 8.96
N GLU A 416 -15.71 1.69 8.70
CA GLU A 416 -15.61 0.45 9.49
C GLU A 416 -14.18 -0.13 9.43
N TYR A 417 -13.55 -0.14 8.25
CA TYR A 417 -12.19 -0.61 8.04
C TYR A 417 -11.18 0.19 8.88
N LEU A 418 -11.21 1.52 8.81
CA LEU A 418 -10.28 2.37 9.54
C LEU A 418 -10.48 2.26 11.06
N ARG A 419 -11.72 2.24 11.54
CA ARG A 419 -12.02 2.16 12.98
C ARG A 419 -11.70 0.78 13.56
N LYS A 420 -12.22 -0.29 12.95
CA LYS A 420 -12.11 -1.64 13.51
C LYS A 420 -10.70 -2.21 13.40
N LEU A 421 -9.97 -1.90 12.30
CA LEU A 421 -8.65 -2.47 12.06
C LEU A 421 -7.54 -1.52 12.50
N PHE A 422 -7.46 -0.30 11.95
CA PHE A 422 -6.35 0.59 12.28
C PHE A 422 -6.47 1.21 13.67
N LEU A 423 -7.65 1.75 14.04
CA LEU A 423 -7.79 2.46 15.32
C LEU A 423 -7.86 1.49 16.49
N ASN A 424 -8.71 0.45 16.39
CA ASN A 424 -9.00 -0.44 17.50
C ASN A 424 -8.22 -1.77 17.44
N ASN A 425 -7.63 -2.13 16.31
CA ASN A 425 -6.97 -3.42 16.08
C ASN A 425 -7.85 -4.64 16.44
N ASP A 426 -9.18 -4.55 16.21
CA ASP A 426 -10.16 -5.53 16.69
C ASP A 426 -9.90 -6.95 16.16
N LEU A 427 -9.28 -7.10 14.98
CA LEU A 427 -9.00 -8.41 14.40
C LEU A 427 -7.93 -9.17 15.19
N ALA A 428 -6.80 -8.54 15.48
CA ALA A 428 -5.74 -9.15 16.27
C ALA A 428 -6.16 -9.39 17.72
N GLU A 429 -6.98 -8.49 18.26
CA GLU A 429 -7.50 -8.56 19.64
C GLU A 429 -8.70 -9.50 19.81
N GLY A 430 -9.14 -10.20 18.76
CA GLY A 430 -10.27 -11.12 18.81
C GLY A 430 -11.64 -10.46 19.12
N ARG A 431 -11.76 -9.15 18.89
CA ARG A 431 -13.00 -8.40 19.06
C ARG A 431 -13.77 -8.22 17.76
N PHE A 432 -13.14 -8.47 16.61
CA PHE A 432 -13.77 -8.29 15.30
C PHE A 432 -14.97 -9.21 15.13
N GLU A 433 -16.08 -8.67 14.61
CA GLU A 433 -17.31 -9.42 14.34
C GLU A 433 -17.56 -9.58 12.83
N ALA A 434 -17.77 -10.81 12.41
CA ALA A 434 -18.21 -11.18 11.07
C ALA A 434 -19.59 -11.85 11.17
N GLY A 435 -20.58 -11.28 10.47
CA GLY A 435 -21.98 -11.74 10.58
C GLY A 435 -22.56 -11.58 12.00
N GLY A 436 -22.17 -10.54 12.75
CA GLY A 436 -22.61 -10.26 14.11
C GLY A 436 -22.05 -11.21 15.17
N ARG A 437 -21.05 -12.03 14.86
CA ARG A 437 -20.39 -12.96 15.77
C ARG A 437 -18.88 -12.78 15.73
N LYS A 438 -18.23 -12.82 16.89
CA LYS A 438 -16.78 -12.69 17.01
C LYS A 438 -16.05 -13.79 16.24
N ILE A 439 -14.88 -13.45 15.72
CA ILE A 439 -13.96 -14.36 15.05
C ILE A 439 -12.59 -14.35 15.72
N SER A 440 -11.82 -15.42 15.54
CA SER A 440 -10.43 -15.52 15.97
C SER A 440 -9.57 -16.05 14.83
N LEU A 441 -8.43 -15.40 14.58
CA LEU A 441 -7.45 -15.89 13.61
C LEU A 441 -6.85 -17.23 14.06
N ALA A 442 -6.83 -17.52 15.36
CA ALA A 442 -6.34 -18.78 15.91
C ALA A 442 -7.21 -20.01 15.52
N ASP A 443 -8.47 -19.78 15.13
CA ASP A 443 -9.37 -20.86 14.71
C ASP A 443 -9.09 -21.39 13.30
N ILE A 444 -8.34 -20.64 12.49
CA ILE A 444 -8.00 -21.03 11.12
C ILE A 444 -7.04 -22.20 11.15
N LYS A 445 -7.44 -23.35 10.56
CA LYS A 445 -6.66 -24.60 10.54
C LYS A 445 -5.81 -24.75 9.28
N ALA A 446 -6.14 -24.05 8.22
CA ALA A 446 -5.41 -24.12 6.96
C ALA A 446 -3.98 -23.59 7.11
N PRO A 447 -2.97 -24.19 6.44
CA PRO A 447 -1.59 -23.71 6.46
C PRO A 447 -1.46 -22.35 5.77
N PHE A 448 -0.49 -21.55 6.25
CA PHE A 448 -0.22 -20.21 5.73
C PHE A 448 1.08 -20.15 4.93
N PHE A 449 1.02 -19.40 3.81
CA PHE A 449 2.19 -18.88 3.11
C PHE A 449 2.10 -17.36 3.07
N VAL A 450 3.02 -16.69 3.75
CA VAL A 450 2.91 -15.25 3.99
C VAL A 450 4.12 -14.53 3.42
N ILE A 451 3.87 -13.51 2.60
CA ILE A 451 4.89 -12.68 1.97
C ILE A 451 4.91 -11.30 2.63
N GLY A 452 6.09 -10.93 3.14
CA GLY A 452 6.44 -9.54 3.45
C GLY A 452 7.40 -8.98 2.42
N THR A 453 7.48 -7.66 2.28
CA THR A 453 8.41 -6.99 1.38
C THR A 453 9.32 -6.05 2.17
N GLU A 454 10.64 -6.05 1.86
CA GLU A 454 11.68 -5.45 2.70
C GLU A 454 11.52 -3.94 2.92
N THR A 455 11.09 -3.22 1.89
CA THR A 455 10.96 -1.76 1.90
C THR A 455 9.51 -1.28 1.87
N ASP A 456 8.61 -2.07 2.45
CA ASP A 456 7.18 -1.79 2.51
C ASP A 456 6.86 -0.78 3.61
N HIS A 457 6.36 0.38 3.23
CA HIS A 457 5.90 1.44 4.13
C HIS A 457 4.37 1.43 4.34
N ILE A 458 3.63 0.61 3.55
CA ILE A 458 2.17 0.47 3.60
C ILE A 458 1.79 -0.67 4.54
N ALA A 459 2.43 -1.82 4.35
CA ALA A 459 2.26 -3.02 5.17
C ALA A 459 3.65 -3.52 5.62
N PRO A 460 4.30 -2.84 6.58
CA PRO A 460 5.65 -3.21 7.02
C PRO A 460 5.75 -4.70 7.34
N TRP A 461 6.79 -5.35 6.85
CA TRP A 461 6.91 -6.80 6.96
C TRP A 461 6.84 -7.31 8.41
N ARG A 462 7.27 -6.49 9.39
CA ARG A 462 7.17 -6.82 10.82
C ARG A 462 5.70 -6.91 11.26
N SER A 463 4.84 -6.03 10.77
CA SER A 463 3.40 -6.11 11.00
C SER A 463 2.78 -7.33 10.33
N VAL A 464 3.15 -7.62 9.08
CA VAL A 464 2.71 -8.82 8.35
C VAL A 464 3.16 -10.09 9.06
N TYR A 465 4.37 -10.10 9.62
CA TYR A 465 4.95 -11.22 10.36
C TYR A 465 4.19 -11.57 11.65
N LYS A 466 3.52 -10.59 12.29
CA LYS A 466 2.78 -10.79 13.55
C LYS A 466 1.67 -11.84 13.46
N LEU A 467 1.17 -12.16 12.27
CA LEU A 467 0.15 -13.20 12.10
C LEU A 467 0.57 -14.54 12.73
N GLN A 468 1.85 -14.89 12.70
CA GLN A 468 2.31 -16.13 13.32
C GLN A 468 2.19 -16.16 14.86
N GLN A 469 2.03 -15.01 15.52
CA GLN A 469 1.70 -14.94 16.95
C GLN A 469 0.20 -15.18 17.19
N LEU A 470 -0.63 -14.89 16.19
CA LEU A 470 -2.08 -14.96 16.25
C LEU A 470 -2.61 -16.33 15.80
N ASN A 471 -1.78 -17.13 15.12
CA ASN A 471 -2.18 -18.45 14.63
C ASN A 471 -1.06 -19.49 14.86
N PRO A 472 -1.35 -20.64 15.48
CA PRO A 472 -0.34 -21.66 15.84
C PRO A 472 -0.03 -22.68 14.74
N ASN A 473 -0.68 -22.60 13.57
CA ASN A 473 -0.58 -23.62 12.52
C ASN A 473 0.71 -23.55 11.69
N ASP A 474 0.81 -24.43 10.70
CA ASP A 474 1.89 -24.47 9.71
C ASP A 474 2.01 -23.10 9.00
N PHE A 475 3.16 -22.49 9.09
CA PHE A 475 3.39 -21.13 8.68
C PHE A 475 4.72 -20.99 7.94
N THR A 476 4.65 -20.60 6.68
CA THR A 476 5.82 -20.27 5.87
C THR A 476 5.86 -18.77 5.70
N PHE A 477 6.92 -18.10 6.19
CA PHE A 477 7.13 -16.68 5.96
C PHE A 477 8.24 -16.45 4.95
N VAL A 478 7.97 -15.58 3.99
CA VAL A 478 8.90 -15.14 2.95
C VAL A 478 9.05 -13.63 3.02
N LEU A 479 10.28 -13.17 3.12
CA LEU A 479 10.62 -11.76 2.99
C LEU A 479 11.32 -11.55 1.65
N THR A 480 10.71 -10.79 0.76
CA THR A 480 11.24 -10.53 -0.58
C THR A 480 11.73 -9.10 -0.74
N SER A 481 12.74 -8.92 -1.58
CA SER A 481 13.26 -7.60 -1.96
C SER A 481 12.21 -6.73 -2.64
N GLY A 482 12.29 -5.42 -2.43
CA GLY A 482 11.39 -4.42 -3.01
C GLY A 482 10.33 -3.91 -2.05
N GLY A 483 9.50 -3.00 -2.54
CA GLY A 483 8.39 -2.41 -1.79
C GLY A 483 7.07 -3.13 -2.03
N HIS A 484 5.98 -2.58 -1.48
CA HIS A 484 4.63 -3.16 -1.40
C HIS A 484 4.15 -3.83 -2.69
N ASN A 485 4.27 -3.15 -3.82
CA ASN A 485 3.82 -3.65 -5.12
C ASN A 485 4.93 -4.43 -5.84
N ALA A 486 6.11 -3.82 -5.95
CA ALA A 486 7.22 -4.36 -6.72
C ALA A 486 7.84 -5.64 -6.10
N GLY A 487 7.72 -5.85 -4.78
CA GLY A 487 8.14 -7.07 -4.13
C GLY A 487 7.18 -8.24 -4.39
N VAL A 488 5.88 -7.95 -4.55
CA VAL A 488 4.86 -8.94 -4.89
C VAL A 488 4.93 -9.29 -6.37
N VAL A 489 5.00 -8.29 -7.26
CA VAL A 489 5.23 -8.48 -8.70
C VAL A 489 6.71 -8.73 -8.94
N SER A 490 7.11 -9.98 -8.83
CA SER A 490 8.51 -10.44 -8.86
C SER A 490 8.62 -11.71 -9.70
N GLU A 491 8.38 -11.58 -11.00
CA GLU A 491 8.38 -12.68 -11.96
C GLU A 491 9.74 -13.38 -12.04
N PRO A 492 9.77 -14.68 -12.37
CA PRO A 492 11.02 -15.41 -12.61
C PRO A 492 11.87 -14.73 -13.67
N GLY A 493 13.16 -14.53 -13.36
CA GLY A 493 14.10 -13.82 -14.24
C GLY A 493 14.15 -12.31 -14.05
N HIS A 494 13.34 -11.73 -13.15
CA HIS A 494 13.47 -10.32 -12.79
C HIS A 494 14.87 -10.04 -12.18
N PRO A 495 15.63 -9.08 -12.71
CA PRO A 495 16.98 -8.80 -12.20
C PRO A 495 16.96 -8.25 -10.76
N HIS A 496 18.01 -8.55 -10.02
CA HIS A 496 18.25 -8.02 -8.66
C HIS A 496 17.14 -8.34 -7.65
N ARG A 497 16.44 -9.46 -7.84
CA ARG A 497 15.49 -10.00 -6.85
C ARG A 497 16.17 -11.02 -5.95
N HIS A 498 15.78 -11.01 -4.69
CA HIS A 498 16.13 -12.05 -3.72
C HIS A 498 14.98 -12.21 -2.72
N PHE A 499 14.98 -13.32 -2.03
CA PHE A 499 14.06 -13.53 -0.91
C PHE A 499 14.67 -14.44 0.13
N CYS A 500 14.20 -14.30 1.37
CA CYS A 500 14.54 -15.16 2.49
C CYS A 500 13.28 -15.88 2.97
N LYS A 501 13.41 -17.14 3.39
CA LYS A 501 12.30 -18.00 3.82
C LYS A 501 12.62 -18.73 5.11
N LEU A 502 11.61 -18.82 5.99
CA LEU A 502 11.62 -19.67 7.17
C LEU A 502 10.24 -20.31 7.35
N GLU A 503 10.23 -21.63 7.62
CA GLU A 503 9.02 -22.38 7.95
C GLU A 503 8.93 -22.58 9.46
N ARG A 504 7.73 -22.47 10.01
CA ARG A 504 7.39 -22.82 11.39
C ARG A 504 6.31 -23.90 11.36
N LYS A 505 6.55 -25.01 12.03
CA LYS A 505 5.57 -26.08 12.22
C LYS A 505 4.77 -25.86 13.51
N PRO A 506 3.56 -26.45 13.63
CA PRO A 506 2.82 -26.44 14.88
C PRO A 506 3.67 -26.99 16.03
N GLY A 507 3.79 -26.19 17.10
CA GLY A 507 4.61 -26.52 18.27
C GLY A 507 6.03 -25.97 18.27
N ASP A 508 6.52 -25.43 17.15
CA ASP A 508 7.80 -24.72 17.12
C ASP A 508 7.72 -23.41 17.91
N LEU A 509 8.85 -23.02 18.47
CA LEU A 509 8.97 -21.74 19.18
C LEU A 509 8.83 -20.57 18.21
N TYR A 510 8.26 -19.47 18.71
CA TYR A 510 8.24 -18.21 18.00
C TYR A 510 9.65 -17.62 17.86
N VAL A 511 10.01 -17.23 16.65
CA VAL A 511 11.26 -16.53 16.36
C VAL A 511 10.95 -15.04 16.23
N PRO A 512 11.56 -14.15 17.05
CA PRO A 512 11.37 -12.70 16.93
C PRO A 512 11.81 -12.17 15.55
N PRO A 513 11.20 -11.08 15.04
CA PRO A 513 11.55 -10.52 13.72
C PRO A 513 13.04 -10.19 13.56
N ASP A 514 13.69 -9.72 14.63
CA ASP A 514 15.12 -9.35 14.61
C ASP A 514 16.04 -10.57 14.48
N GLU A 515 15.62 -11.72 15.02
CA GLU A 515 16.34 -12.98 14.92
C GLU A 515 15.98 -13.76 13.66
N TRP A 516 14.78 -13.53 13.12
CA TRP A 516 14.26 -14.27 11.98
C TRP A 516 15.21 -14.24 10.77
N GLN A 517 15.75 -13.06 10.45
CA GLN A 517 16.66 -12.91 9.30
C GLN A 517 17.93 -13.74 9.43
N SER A 518 18.42 -13.97 10.66
CA SER A 518 19.59 -14.80 10.90
C SER A 518 19.33 -16.30 10.77
N HIS A 519 18.07 -16.73 10.86
CA HIS A 519 17.63 -18.11 10.75
C HIS A 519 17.05 -18.45 9.36
N ALA A 520 16.64 -17.44 8.60
CA ALA A 520 16.01 -17.62 7.31
C ALA A 520 17.02 -18.04 6.25
N TYR A 521 16.63 -18.96 5.38
CA TYR A 521 17.39 -19.31 4.18
C TYR A 521 17.11 -18.29 3.08
N CYS A 522 18.16 -17.65 2.58
CA CYS A 522 18.07 -16.61 1.55
C CYS A 522 18.59 -17.14 0.20
N GLN A 523 17.95 -16.72 -0.88
CA GLN A 523 18.35 -17.03 -2.25
C GLN A 523 18.03 -15.89 -3.22
N GLU A 524 18.79 -15.84 -4.32
CA GLU A 524 18.56 -14.92 -5.42
C GLU A 524 17.38 -15.36 -6.28
N GLY A 525 16.68 -14.37 -6.85
CA GLY A 525 15.59 -14.57 -7.80
C GLY A 525 14.20 -14.37 -7.21
N SER A 526 13.22 -14.84 -7.97
CA SER A 526 11.79 -14.71 -7.66
C SER A 526 11.32 -15.74 -6.64
N TRP A 527 10.45 -15.35 -5.74
CA TRP A 527 9.76 -16.24 -4.79
C TRP A 527 8.58 -17.02 -5.42
N TRP A 528 8.12 -16.65 -6.62
CA TRP A 528 6.98 -17.31 -7.28
C TRP A 528 7.16 -18.81 -7.51
N PRO A 529 8.35 -19.31 -7.96
CA PRO A 529 8.59 -20.75 -8.11
C PRO A 529 8.49 -21.51 -6.78
N ASP A 530 8.98 -20.92 -5.70
CA ASP A 530 8.92 -21.55 -4.37
C ASP A 530 7.47 -21.62 -3.88
N TRP A 531 6.67 -20.58 -4.09
CA TRP A 531 5.24 -20.57 -3.77
C TRP A 531 4.46 -21.59 -4.61
N ALA A 532 4.67 -21.64 -5.92
CA ALA A 532 4.02 -22.62 -6.79
C ALA A 532 4.37 -24.07 -6.36
N GLY A 533 5.62 -24.34 -6.00
CA GLY A 533 6.05 -25.61 -5.43
C GLY A 533 5.37 -25.93 -4.09
N TRP A 534 5.22 -24.93 -3.21
CA TRP A 534 4.53 -25.07 -1.92
C TRP A 534 3.03 -25.39 -2.09
N LEU A 535 2.35 -24.76 -3.05
CA LEU A 535 0.97 -25.07 -3.43
C LEU A 535 0.85 -26.47 -4.02
N ALA A 536 1.74 -26.82 -4.96
CA ALA A 536 1.74 -28.14 -5.62
C ALA A 536 1.96 -29.29 -4.62
N ALA A 537 2.78 -29.09 -3.59
CA ALA A 537 3.01 -30.08 -2.52
C ALA A 537 1.78 -30.30 -1.63
N ARG A 538 0.81 -29.40 -1.68
CA ARG A 538 -0.48 -29.44 -0.94
C ARG A 538 -1.67 -29.74 -1.85
N SER A 539 -1.42 -30.09 -3.08
CA SER A 539 -2.42 -30.43 -4.09
C SER A 539 -2.41 -31.90 -4.44
N GLY A 540 -3.54 -32.39 -4.91
CA GLY A 540 -3.72 -33.74 -5.41
C GLY A 540 -3.01 -34.00 -6.75
N ALA A 541 -3.17 -35.20 -7.27
CA ALA A 541 -2.64 -35.58 -8.58
C ALA A 541 -3.35 -34.79 -9.70
N PRO A 542 -2.64 -34.40 -10.77
CA PRO A 542 -3.23 -33.63 -11.88
C PRO A 542 -4.44 -34.31 -12.50
N THR A 543 -5.46 -33.52 -12.80
CA THR A 543 -6.74 -33.90 -13.43
C THR A 543 -7.02 -33.08 -14.70
N ASN A 544 -8.08 -33.39 -15.40
CA ASN A 544 -8.55 -32.53 -16.49
C ASN A 544 -9.00 -31.16 -15.94
N PRO A 545 -8.69 -30.05 -16.61
CA PRO A 545 -9.15 -28.73 -16.18
C PRO A 545 -10.68 -28.65 -16.16
N PRO A 546 -11.28 -27.94 -15.19
CA PRO A 546 -12.72 -27.69 -15.19
C PRO A 546 -13.11 -26.84 -16.39
N GLN A 547 -14.35 -26.99 -16.85
CA GLN A 547 -14.91 -26.11 -17.86
C GLN A 547 -15.01 -24.66 -17.35
N LEU A 548 -15.00 -23.69 -18.26
CA LEU A 548 -15.22 -22.29 -17.92
C LEU A 548 -16.70 -22.09 -17.52
N GLY A 549 -16.91 -21.94 -16.22
CA GLY A 549 -18.23 -21.90 -15.60
C GLY A 549 -18.93 -23.26 -15.53
N ASN A 550 -20.16 -23.27 -15.04
CA ASN A 550 -21.08 -24.40 -15.01
C ASN A 550 -22.53 -23.93 -15.11
N ALA A 551 -23.51 -24.84 -14.95
CA ALA A 551 -24.93 -24.48 -15.03
C ALA A 551 -25.38 -23.44 -13.99
N GLY A 552 -24.83 -23.49 -12.77
CA GLY A 552 -25.10 -22.52 -11.69
C GLY A 552 -24.35 -21.21 -11.84
N TYR A 553 -23.20 -21.25 -12.48
CA TYR A 553 -22.29 -20.12 -12.71
C TYR A 553 -21.85 -20.08 -14.17
N PRO A 554 -22.75 -19.72 -15.10
CA PRO A 554 -22.45 -19.78 -16.53
C PRO A 554 -21.40 -18.75 -16.93
N ALA A 555 -20.53 -19.15 -17.86
CA ALA A 555 -19.58 -18.25 -18.48
C ALA A 555 -20.29 -17.09 -19.19
N LYS A 556 -19.88 -15.87 -18.83
CA LYS A 556 -20.43 -14.60 -19.35
C LYS A 556 -19.42 -13.96 -20.31
N GLU A 557 -19.11 -12.68 -20.12
CA GLU A 557 -18.16 -11.94 -20.94
C GLU A 557 -16.73 -12.48 -20.81
N SER A 558 -15.93 -12.19 -21.80
CA SER A 558 -14.49 -12.49 -21.76
C SER A 558 -13.78 -11.66 -20.70
N ALA A 559 -12.71 -12.22 -20.12
CA ALA A 559 -11.76 -11.42 -19.33
C ALA A 559 -11.27 -10.22 -20.16
N PRO A 560 -11.02 -9.09 -19.53
CA PRO A 560 -11.01 -8.82 -18.09
C PRO A 560 -12.38 -8.42 -17.50
N GLY A 561 -13.51 -8.67 -18.16
CA GLY A 561 -14.85 -8.32 -17.70
C GLY A 561 -15.19 -6.84 -17.96
N THR A 562 -16.10 -6.29 -17.17
CA THR A 562 -16.59 -4.92 -17.31
C THR A 562 -16.28 -3.99 -16.14
N TYR A 563 -16.14 -4.53 -14.91
CA TYR A 563 -15.90 -3.72 -13.72
C TYR A 563 -14.53 -3.04 -13.72
N ILE A 564 -13.56 -3.62 -14.40
CA ILE A 564 -12.23 -3.04 -14.57
C ILE A 564 -12.27 -1.68 -15.30
N PHE A 565 -13.25 -1.44 -16.17
CA PHE A 565 -13.38 -0.22 -16.97
C PHE A 565 -14.17 0.90 -16.26
N GLN A 566 -14.74 0.64 -15.09
CA GLN A 566 -15.45 1.67 -14.32
C GLN A 566 -14.46 2.69 -13.75
N ARG A 567 -14.75 3.97 -13.96
CA ARG A 567 -13.94 5.10 -13.55
C ARG A 567 -14.69 5.96 -12.55
#